data_bd2c9186ede39f008cfff0259ede9357
#
_entry.id   bd2c9186ede39f008cfff0259ede9357
#
_cell.length_a   1.000
_cell.length_b   1.000
_cell.length_c   1.000
_cell.angle_alpha   90.00
_cell.angle_beta   90.00
_cell.angle_gamma   90.00
#
_symmetry.space_group_name_H-M   'P 1'
#
loop_
_entity.id
_entity.type
_entity.pdbx_description
1 polymer ?
#
loop_
_entity_poly.entity_id
_entity_poly.type
_entity_poly.pdbx_seq_one_letter_code
_entity_poly.pdbx_strand_id
1 'polypeptide(L)'
;MTPTAAVVGLGGLGAPAAAALARAGIDLTLIDFDVVEPSNLPRQPLYGRADVGRAKAEVAAERISRVAPELRVRAHVARVEASSAVALLAGHAVVIDGTDGLAAKDLLNRVAVEQALPLVHAGALGLDGQLMTILPRETACLRCLFVELPSEDDLPTCQQAGVLGPAVGAVGFAAAREAVAIVAGRRPPLAGRLAIFDGERLRWRALAVARNPRCPICTG
;
A
#
# COMPACT_ATOMS: atom_id res chain seq x y z
N MET A 1 -10.79 10.03 -18.93
CA MET A 1 -9.70 10.40 -17.99
C MET A 1 -8.87 9.15 -17.77
N THR A 2 -7.56 9.27 -17.82
CA THR A 2 -6.66 8.14 -17.49
C THR A 2 -6.87 7.78 -16.03
N PRO A 3 -7.10 6.51 -15.69
CA PRO A 3 -7.30 6.11 -14.31
C PRO A 3 -6.00 6.32 -13.51
N THR A 4 -6.14 6.80 -12.28
CA THR A 4 -5.02 7.12 -11.40
C THR A 4 -5.01 6.20 -10.18
N ALA A 5 -3.82 5.82 -9.72
CA ALA A 5 -3.63 5.09 -8.48
C ALA A 5 -2.96 5.98 -7.42
N ALA A 6 -3.43 5.88 -6.18
CA ALA A 6 -2.72 6.47 -5.04
C ALA A 6 -1.85 5.41 -4.36
N VAL A 7 -0.63 5.79 -3.99
CA VAL A 7 0.26 4.96 -3.16
C VAL A 7 0.55 5.74 -1.88
N VAL A 8 0.09 5.21 -0.76
CA VAL A 8 0.29 5.79 0.58
C VAL A 8 1.38 5.01 1.30
N GLY A 9 2.43 5.72 1.70
CA GLY A 9 3.65 5.11 2.24
C GLY A 9 4.58 4.63 1.12
N LEU A 10 5.74 5.26 0.98
CA LEU A 10 6.73 4.98 -0.07
C LEU A 10 8.00 4.30 0.50
N GLY A 11 7.77 3.47 1.51
CA GLY A 11 8.77 2.59 2.09
C GLY A 11 9.09 1.37 1.25
N GLY A 12 9.50 0.28 1.91
CA GLY A 12 9.88 -0.98 1.27
C GLY A 12 8.76 -1.66 0.46
N LEU A 13 7.48 -1.37 0.78
CA LEU A 13 6.30 -1.89 0.08
C LEU A 13 5.84 -0.95 -1.04
N GLY A 14 5.62 0.33 -0.70
CA GLY A 14 5.01 1.27 -1.63
C GLY A 14 5.94 1.74 -2.74
N ALA A 15 7.25 1.89 -2.49
CA ALA A 15 8.18 2.32 -3.51
C ALA A 15 8.30 1.33 -4.70
N PRO A 16 8.46 -0.01 -4.47
CA PRO A 16 8.42 -0.97 -5.57
C PRO A 16 7.03 -1.07 -6.22
N ALA A 17 5.94 -0.90 -5.44
CA ALA A 17 4.59 -0.87 -6.01
C ALA A 17 4.41 0.33 -6.96
N ALA A 18 4.82 1.54 -6.56
CA ALA A 18 4.76 2.73 -7.39
C ALA A 18 5.58 2.58 -8.68
N ALA A 19 6.80 2.03 -8.57
CA ALA A 19 7.64 1.77 -9.74
C ALA A 19 7.00 0.77 -10.72
N ALA A 20 6.33 -0.26 -10.22
CA ALA A 20 5.61 -1.24 -11.04
C ALA A 20 4.38 -0.65 -11.72
N LEU A 21 3.60 0.18 -11.01
CA LEU A 21 2.44 0.88 -11.58
C LEU A 21 2.84 1.85 -12.68
N ALA A 22 3.94 2.58 -12.48
CA ALA A 22 4.49 3.47 -13.51
C ALA A 22 4.86 2.69 -14.79
N ARG A 23 5.52 1.52 -14.66
CA ARG A 23 5.82 0.64 -15.79
C ARG A 23 4.59 0.09 -16.49
N ALA A 24 3.46 0.01 -15.78
CA ALA A 24 2.17 -0.38 -16.34
C ALA A 24 1.41 0.79 -17.00
N GLY A 25 2.00 2.00 -17.04
CA GLY A 25 1.40 3.16 -17.69
C GLY A 25 0.29 3.84 -16.88
N ILE A 26 0.32 3.72 -15.55
CA ILE A 26 -0.70 4.26 -14.66
C ILE A 26 -0.24 5.58 -14.05
N ASP A 27 -1.05 6.63 -14.17
CA ASP A 27 -0.83 7.92 -13.50
C ASP A 27 -0.85 7.74 -11.96
N LEU A 28 0.01 8.44 -11.23
CA LEU A 28 0.24 8.19 -9.81
C LEU A 28 0.06 9.45 -8.95
N THR A 29 -0.51 9.23 -7.77
CA THR A 29 -0.40 10.13 -6.63
C THR A 29 0.39 9.42 -5.54
N LEU A 30 1.53 9.98 -5.17
CA LEU A 30 2.49 9.43 -4.22
C LEU A 30 2.39 10.23 -2.92
N ILE A 31 2.06 9.57 -1.81
CA ILE A 31 1.80 10.22 -0.52
C ILE A 31 2.71 9.61 0.52
N ASP A 32 3.62 10.40 1.07
CA ASP A 32 4.51 10.01 2.17
C ASP A 32 4.99 11.27 2.89
N PHE A 33 5.08 11.24 4.21
CA PHE A 33 5.53 12.38 5.01
C PHE A 33 7.01 12.28 5.43
N ASP A 34 7.63 11.11 5.24
CA ASP A 34 9.00 10.84 5.68
C ASP A 34 10.05 11.40 4.73
N VAL A 35 11.26 11.51 5.26
CA VAL A 35 12.47 11.74 4.49
C VAL A 35 13.24 10.44 4.27
N VAL A 36 14.11 10.44 3.29
CA VAL A 36 15.01 9.32 3.03
C VAL A 36 16.09 9.28 4.12
N GLU A 37 16.25 8.13 4.76
CA GLU A 37 17.27 7.89 5.77
C GLU A 37 18.26 6.82 5.32
N PRO A 38 19.52 6.85 5.80
CA PRO A 38 20.53 5.82 5.50
C PRO A 38 20.06 4.40 5.82
N SER A 39 19.32 4.23 6.93
CA SER A 39 18.72 2.97 7.38
C SER A 39 17.68 2.39 6.41
N ASN A 40 17.14 3.22 5.53
CA ASN A 40 16.12 2.81 4.56
C ASN A 40 16.72 2.18 3.30
N LEU A 41 17.92 2.57 2.90
CA LEU A 41 18.52 2.23 1.61
C LEU A 41 18.61 0.72 1.32
N PRO A 42 18.89 -0.16 2.31
CA PRO A 42 18.98 -1.60 2.05
C PRO A 42 17.68 -2.25 1.57
N ARG A 43 16.51 -1.64 1.87
CA ARG A 43 15.18 -2.19 1.52
C ARG A 43 14.32 -1.28 0.65
N GLN A 44 14.80 -0.11 0.31
CA GLN A 44 14.10 0.89 -0.49
C GLN A 44 14.95 1.29 -1.71
N PRO A 45 15.08 0.41 -2.72
CA PRO A 45 16.01 0.60 -3.84
C PRO A 45 15.64 1.77 -4.76
N LEU A 46 14.47 2.37 -4.56
CA LEU A 46 14.08 3.59 -5.28
C LEU A 46 14.93 4.79 -4.84
N TYR A 47 15.57 4.76 -3.67
CA TYR A 47 16.36 5.85 -3.12
C TYR A 47 17.86 5.51 -3.10
N GLY A 48 18.70 6.53 -3.14
CA GLY A 48 20.15 6.40 -3.09
C GLY A 48 20.77 7.33 -2.01
N ARG A 49 22.06 7.21 -1.79
CA ARG A 49 22.79 8.02 -0.79
C ARG A 49 22.65 9.53 -1.01
N ALA A 50 22.54 9.96 -2.27
CA ALA A 50 22.36 11.38 -2.62
C ALA A 50 20.98 11.93 -2.24
N ASP A 51 20.01 11.06 -1.93
CA ASP A 51 18.65 11.47 -1.57
C ASP A 51 18.43 11.60 -0.07
N VAL A 52 19.41 11.24 0.76
CA VAL A 52 19.30 11.29 2.22
C VAL A 52 18.92 12.71 2.67
N GLY A 53 17.88 12.79 3.50
CA GLY A 53 17.28 14.04 3.99
C GLY A 53 16.22 14.66 3.09
N ARG A 54 16.05 14.19 1.85
CA ARG A 54 14.98 14.64 0.94
C ARG A 54 13.68 13.90 1.21
N ALA A 55 12.54 14.54 0.93
CA ALA A 55 11.22 13.93 1.07
C ALA A 55 11.06 12.71 0.14
N LYS A 56 10.61 11.57 0.68
CA LYS A 56 10.42 10.32 -0.08
C LYS A 56 9.47 10.51 -1.26
N ALA A 57 8.35 11.21 -1.04
CA ALA A 57 7.34 11.45 -2.07
C ALA A 57 7.90 12.23 -3.28
N GLU A 58 8.70 13.27 -3.02
CA GLU A 58 9.31 14.08 -4.08
C GLU A 58 10.37 13.30 -4.86
N VAL A 59 11.27 12.61 -4.15
CA VAL A 59 12.30 11.79 -4.79
C VAL A 59 11.68 10.68 -5.63
N ALA A 60 10.64 10.01 -5.12
CA ALA A 60 9.94 8.97 -5.86
C ALA A 60 9.28 9.52 -7.13
N ALA A 61 8.60 10.67 -7.03
CA ALA A 61 7.98 11.31 -8.18
C ALA A 61 9.02 11.74 -9.23
N GLU A 62 10.11 12.35 -8.81
CA GLU A 62 11.21 12.75 -9.70
C GLU A 62 11.79 11.55 -10.47
N ARG A 63 12.05 10.45 -9.77
CA ARG A 63 12.65 9.25 -10.39
C ARG A 63 11.70 8.54 -11.33
N ILE A 64 10.42 8.44 -10.96
CA ILE A 64 9.39 7.85 -11.81
C ILE A 64 9.18 8.71 -13.05
N SER A 65 9.04 10.03 -12.91
CA SER A 65 8.86 10.94 -14.05
C SER A 65 10.06 10.94 -15.01
N ARG A 66 11.26 10.63 -14.51
CA ARG A 66 12.46 10.50 -15.38
C ARG A 66 12.42 9.27 -16.27
N VAL A 67 11.86 8.15 -15.80
CA VAL A 67 11.78 6.88 -16.54
C VAL A 67 10.46 6.69 -17.29
N ALA A 68 9.45 7.45 -16.95
CA ALA A 68 8.12 7.43 -17.55
C ALA A 68 7.58 8.88 -17.67
N PRO A 69 8.17 9.72 -18.53
CA PRO A 69 7.84 11.16 -18.64
C PRO A 69 6.43 11.43 -19.17
N GLU A 70 5.80 10.43 -19.78
CA GLU A 70 4.42 10.50 -20.28
C GLU A 70 3.37 10.44 -19.16
N LEU A 71 3.75 9.99 -17.96
CA LEU A 71 2.83 9.84 -16.84
C LEU A 71 2.68 11.12 -16.02
N ARG A 72 1.48 11.31 -15.51
CA ARG A 72 1.23 12.33 -14.49
C ARG A 72 1.54 11.75 -13.13
N VAL A 73 2.63 12.20 -12.52
CA VAL A 73 3.05 11.79 -11.18
C VAL A 73 2.95 12.99 -10.26
N ARG A 74 2.12 12.90 -9.22
CA ARG A 74 1.96 13.92 -8.19
C ARG A 74 2.56 13.45 -6.89
N ALA A 75 3.31 14.31 -6.21
CA ALA A 75 3.86 14.06 -4.89
C ALA A 75 3.11 14.87 -3.83
N HIS A 76 2.77 14.24 -2.72
CA HIS A 76 2.25 14.89 -1.52
C HIS A 76 3.14 14.52 -0.34
N VAL A 77 3.89 15.49 0.16
CA VAL A 77 4.67 15.34 1.41
C VAL A 77 3.71 15.59 2.56
N ALA A 78 2.97 14.56 2.93
CA ALA A 78 1.92 14.66 3.93
C ALA A 78 1.69 13.32 4.63
N ARG A 79 1.34 13.39 5.92
CA ARG A 79 0.74 12.26 6.65
C ARG A 79 -0.74 12.19 6.29
N VAL A 80 -1.23 10.98 6.00
CA VAL A 80 -2.67 10.76 5.82
C VAL A 80 -3.31 10.74 7.20
N GLU A 81 -4.17 11.71 7.45
CA GLU A 81 -4.91 11.90 8.70
C GLU A 81 -6.41 11.91 8.44
N ALA A 82 -7.23 11.72 9.47
CA ALA A 82 -8.69 11.70 9.34
C ALA A 82 -9.25 12.95 8.64
N SER A 83 -8.64 14.12 8.89
CA SER A 83 -9.02 15.40 8.29
C SER A 83 -8.68 15.54 6.82
N SER A 84 -7.66 14.83 6.33
CA SER A 84 -7.11 14.98 4.97
C SER A 84 -7.33 13.77 4.05
N ALA A 85 -7.57 12.59 4.65
CA ALA A 85 -7.60 11.31 3.92
C ALA A 85 -8.60 11.32 2.75
N VAL A 86 -9.83 11.78 2.98
CA VAL A 86 -10.87 11.81 1.93
C VAL A 86 -10.43 12.69 0.76
N ALA A 87 -9.90 13.89 1.02
CA ALA A 87 -9.46 14.79 -0.03
C ALA A 87 -8.24 14.26 -0.81
N LEU A 88 -7.26 13.67 -0.10
CA LEU A 88 -6.06 13.11 -0.71
C LEU A 88 -6.35 11.88 -1.57
N LEU A 89 -7.36 11.09 -1.22
CA LEU A 89 -7.67 9.83 -1.90
C LEU A 89 -8.81 9.95 -2.93
N ALA A 90 -9.52 11.08 -2.95
CA ALA A 90 -10.64 11.27 -3.87
C ALA A 90 -10.23 11.16 -5.35
N GLY A 91 -11.10 10.51 -6.16
CA GLY A 91 -10.94 10.42 -7.61
C GLY A 91 -9.90 9.42 -8.10
N HIS A 92 -9.29 8.63 -7.21
CA HIS A 92 -8.42 7.53 -7.61
C HIS A 92 -9.22 6.27 -7.91
N ALA A 93 -8.74 5.45 -8.85
CA ALA A 93 -9.33 4.16 -9.17
C ALA A 93 -9.00 3.10 -8.11
N VAL A 94 -7.87 3.24 -7.43
CA VAL A 94 -7.38 2.32 -6.41
C VAL A 94 -6.37 3.02 -5.50
N VAL A 95 -6.32 2.58 -4.24
CA VAL A 95 -5.29 2.96 -3.28
C VAL A 95 -4.44 1.74 -2.93
N ILE A 96 -3.12 1.90 -2.91
CA ILE A 96 -2.20 0.93 -2.28
C ILE A 96 -1.80 1.48 -0.91
N ASP A 97 -2.05 0.69 0.12
CA ASP A 97 -1.57 0.92 1.48
C ASP A 97 -0.20 0.25 1.66
N GLY A 98 0.85 1.04 1.60
CA GLY A 98 2.24 0.66 1.89
C GLY A 98 2.74 1.20 3.23
N THR A 99 1.84 1.65 4.12
CA THR A 99 2.18 2.17 5.45
C THR A 99 2.64 1.06 6.39
N ASP A 100 3.26 1.42 7.50
CA ASP A 100 3.74 0.49 8.52
C ASP A 100 2.97 0.56 9.86
N GLY A 101 2.20 1.64 10.10
CA GLY A 101 1.41 1.82 11.31
C GLY A 101 -0.02 1.29 11.23
N LEU A 102 -0.51 0.64 12.29
CA LEU A 102 -1.87 0.13 12.37
C LEU A 102 -2.94 1.21 12.26
N ALA A 103 -2.73 2.37 12.90
CA ALA A 103 -3.64 3.49 12.84
C ALA A 103 -3.83 3.99 11.40
N ALA A 104 -2.75 4.10 10.63
CA ALA A 104 -2.81 4.48 9.22
C ALA A 104 -3.57 3.45 8.38
N LYS A 105 -3.31 2.15 8.61
CA LYS A 105 -4.00 1.05 7.93
C LYS A 105 -5.50 1.02 8.21
N ASP A 106 -5.91 1.21 9.46
CA ASP A 106 -7.34 1.28 9.83
C ASP A 106 -8.01 2.51 9.22
N LEU A 107 -7.35 3.66 9.25
CA LEU A 107 -7.84 4.88 8.62
C LEU A 107 -8.05 4.69 7.10
N LEU A 108 -7.06 4.15 6.40
CA LEU A 108 -7.16 3.88 4.97
C LEU A 108 -8.28 2.89 4.66
N ASN A 109 -8.43 1.84 5.47
CA ASN A 109 -9.53 0.89 5.34
C ASN A 109 -10.90 1.54 5.53
N ARG A 110 -11.08 2.41 6.55
CA ARG A 110 -12.33 3.16 6.78
C ARG A 110 -12.67 4.03 5.59
N VAL A 111 -11.74 4.89 5.19
CA VAL A 111 -11.95 5.82 4.07
C VAL A 111 -12.23 5.07 2.76
N ALA A 112 -11.52 3.98 2.50
CA ALA A 112 -11.75 3.15 1.33
C ALA A 112 -13.18 2.57 1.29
N VAL A 113 -13.67 2.06 2.43
CA VAL A 113 -15.04 1.52 2.53
C VAL A 113 -16.08 2.64 2.39
N GLU A 114 -15.91 3.75 3.09
CA GLU A 114 -16.83 4.90 3.07
C GLU A 114 -16.93 5.53 1.67
N GLN A 115 -15.80 5.68 0.99
CA GLN A 115 -15.74 6.29 -0.34
C GLN A 115 -15.95 5.30 -1.48
N ALA A 116 -16.27 4.05 -1.19
CA ALA A 116 -16.38 2.95 -2.18
C ALA A 116 -15.12 2.85 -3.08
N LEU A 117 -13.94 3.09 -2.52
CA LEU A 117 -12.65 3.14 -3.19
C LEU A 117 -11.90 1.82 -2.99
N PRO A 118 -11.54 1.09 -4.06
CA PRO A 118 -10.75 -0.13 -3.93
C PRO A 118 -9.42 0.09 -3.19
N LEU A 119 -9.09 -0.80 -2.25
CA LEU A 119 -7.88 -0.74 -1.45
C LEU A 119 -7.08 -2.03 -1.57
N VAL A 120 -5.80 -1.90 -1.87
CA VAL A 120 -4.82 -2.98 -1.79
C VAL A 120 -3.98 -2.76 -0.54
N HIS A 121 -4.33 -3.49 0.52
CA HIS A 121 -3.57 -3.48 1.78
C HIS A 121 -2.36 -4.37 1.67
N ALA A 122 -1.19 -3.86 2.05
CA ALA A 122 0.07 -4.59 2.13
C ALA A 122 0.71 -4.43 3.52
N GLY A 123 1.34 -5.50 4.01
CA GLY A 123 2.11 -5.52 5.25
C GLY A 123 3.29 -6.46 5.13
N ALA A 124 4.38 -6.19 5.87
CA ALA A 124 5.54 -7.08 5.94
C ALA A 124 6.22 -6.96 7.29
N LEU A 125 6.75 -8.09 7.78
CA LEU A 125 7.52 -8.17 9.01
C LEU A 125 8.57 -9.28 8.86
N GLY A 126 9.83 -8.99 9.16
CA GLY A 126 10.93 -9.96 8.98
C GLY A 126 11.07 -10.39 7.52
N LEU A 127 10.87 -11.66 7.28
CA LEU A 127 10.88 -12.30 5.95
C LEU A 127 9.47 -12.44 5.37
N ASP A 128 8.43 -12.24 6.17
CA ASP A 128 7.06 -12.54 5.81
C ASP A 128 6.31 -11.29 5.35
N GLY A 129 5.24 -11.53 4.60
CA GLY A 129 4.36 -10.46 4.15
C GLY A 129 2.92 -10.90 4.05
N GLN A 130 2.05 -9.90 3.98
CA GLN A 130 0.63 -10.11 3.75
C GLN A 130 0.08 -9.13 2.74
N LEU A 131 -0.94 -9.56 2.02
CA LEU A 131 -1.61 -8.77 1.00
C LEU A 131 -3.10 -9.10 0.97
N MET A 132 -3.94 -8.09 0.94
CA MET A 132 -5.39 -8.26 0.82
C MET A 132 -5.97 -7.19 -0.10
N THR A 133 -6.77 -7.61 -1.07
CA THR A 133 -7.50 -6.68 -1.93
C THR A 133 -8.94 -6.53 -1.46
N ILE A 134 -9.32 -5.32 -1.12
CA ILE A 134 -10.62 -4.93 -0.61
C ILE A 134 -11.37 -4.21 -1.73
N LEU A 135 -12.47 -4.82 -2.17
CA LEU A 135 -13.46 -4.19 -3.02
C LEU A 135 -14.64 -3.81 -2.12
N PRO A 136 -14.84 -2.52 -1.83
CA PRO A 136 -15.90 -2.08 -0.93
C PRO A 136 -17.28 -2.59 -1.35
N ARG A 137 -18.07 -3.02 -0.37
CA ARG A 137 -19.40 -3.64 -0.52
C ARG A 137 -19.40 -5.06 -1.09
N GLU A 138 -18.32 -5.49 -1.79
CA GLU A 138 -18.23 -6.84 -2.37
C GLU A 138 -17.48 -7.82 -1.51
N THR A 139 -16.32 -7.39 -0.94
CA THR A 139 -15.42 -8.26 -0.19
C THR A 139 -15.32 -7.88 1.27
N ALA A 140 -14.73 -8.74 2.08
CA ALA A 140 -14.34 -8.40 3.44
C ALA A 140 -13.35 -7.22 3.45
N CYS A 141 -13.45 -6.35 4.44
CA CYS A 141 -12.46 -5.32 4.73
C CYS A 141 -11.50 -5.78 5.85
N LEU A 142 -10.49 -4.99 6.20
CA LEU A 142 -9.54 -5.36 7.26
C LEU A 142 -10.24 -5.61 8.61
N ARG A 143 -11.28 -4.85 8.94
CA ARG A 143 -12.03 -5.01 10.19
C ARG A 143 -12.99 -6.21 10.19
N CYS A 144 -13.20 -6.86 9.05
CA CYS A 144 -13.84 -8.17 9.02
C CYS A 144 -12.92 -9.26 9.57
N LEU A 145 -11.62 -9.12 9.32
CA LEU A 145 -10.59 -10.05 9.77
C LEU A 145 -10.07 -9.72 11.17
N PHE A 146 -9.81 -8.43 11.41
CA PHE A 146 -9.30 -7.90 12.68
C PHE A 146 -10.39 -7.07 13.37
N VAL A 147 -11.32 -7.73 14.04
CA VAL A 147 -12.46 -7.06 14.71
C VAL A 147 -11.97 -6.06 15.76
N GLU A 148 -10.98 -6.46 16.53
CA GLU A 148 -10.24 -5.60 17.45
C GLU A 148 -8.82 -5.43 16.91
N LEU A 149 -8.33 -4.20 16.90
CA LEU A 149 -6.95 -3.93 16.57
C LEU A 149 -6.11 -4.10 17.83
N PRO A 150 -4.96 -4.78 17.75
CA PRO A 150 -4.02 -4.80 18.86
C PRO A 150 -3.51 -3.37 19.14
N SER A 151 -3.02 -3.15 20.34
CA SER A 151 -2.30 -1.92 20.65
C SER A 151 -1.03 -1.83 19.79
N GLU A 152 -0.66 -0.63 19.37
CA GLU A 152 0.60 -0.43 18.64
C GLU A 152 1.82 -0.85 19.50
N ASP A 153 1.70 -0.74 20.83
CA ASP A 153 2.74 -1.16 21.77
C ASP A 153 2.92 -2.68 21.87
N ASP A 154 1.90 -3.45 21.48
CA ASP A 154 1.93 -4.92 21.53
C ASP A 154 2.56 -5.54 20.27
N LEU A 155 2.83 -4.75 19.25
CA LEU A 155 3.38 -5.25 17.98
C LEU A 155 4.79 -4.71 17.73
N PRO A 156 5.73 -5.59 17.34
CA PRO A 156 7.05 -5.13 16.92
C PRO A 156 6.91 -4.27 15.66
N THR A 157 7.52 -3.09 15.69
CA THR A 157 7.60 -2.25 14.49
C THR A 157 8.53 -2.87 13.43
N CYS A 158 8.36 -2.48 12.17
CA CYS A 158 9.30 -2.88 11.11
C CYS A 158 10.75 -2.44 11.40
N GLN A 159 10.95 -1.39 12.23
CA GLN A 159 12.27 -0.97 12.66
C GLN A 159 12.87 -1.90 13.71
N GLN A 160 12.06 -2.40 14.65
CA GLN A 160 12.50 -3.31 15.72
C GLN A 160 12.74 -4.72 15.21
N ALA A 161 11.82 -5.28 14.44
CA ALA A 161 11.93 -6.64 13.90
C ALA A 161 12.80 -6.72 12.63
N GLY A 162 13.02 -5.58 11.98
CA GLY A 162 13.63 -5.53 10.66
C GLY A 162 12.71 -6.10 9.57
N VAL A 163 13.07 -5.83 8.33
CA VAL A 163 12.44 -6.44 7.16
C VAL A 163 13.48 -6.66 6.07
N LEU A 164 13.40 -7.79 5.40
CA LEU A 164 14.30 -8.09 4.28
C LEU A 164 13.83 -7.40 2.99
N GLY A 165 14.73 -6.66 2.33
CA GLY A 165 14.42 -5.92 1.10
C GLY A 165 13.71 -6.74 0.02
N PRO A 166 14.21 -7.94 -0.37
CA PRO A 166 13.53 -8.82 -1.32
C PRO A 166 12.10 -9.22 -0.93
N ALA A 167 11.83 -9.44 0.37
CA ALA A 167 10.49 -9.82 0.85
C ALA A 167 9.50 -8.67 0.66
N VAL A 168 9.86 -7.44 1.13
CA VAL A 168 8.99 -6.28 0.93
C VAL A 168 8.83 -5.94 -0.54
N GLY A 169 9.87 -6.13 -1.35
CA GLY A 169 9.81 -5.98 -2.81
C GLY A 169 8.78 -6.92 -3.45
N ALA A 170 8.83 -8.21 -3.09
CA ALA A 170 7.88 -9.21 -3.60
C ALA A 170 6.43 -8.85 -3.28
N VAL A 171 6.16 -8.41 -2.04
CA VAL A 171 4.81 -7.98 -1.61
C VAL A 171 4.39 -6.70 -2.33
N GLY A 172 5.28 -5.71 -2.48
CA GLY A 172 5.00 -4.48 -3.19
C GLY A 172 4.67 -4.70 -4.68
N PHE A 173 5.43 -5.56 -5.37
CA PHE A 173 5.11 -5.94 -6.76
C PHE A 173 3.79 -6.70 -6.87
N ALA A 174 3.48 -7.59 -5.91
CA ALA A 174 2.20 -8.28 -5.87
C ALA A 174 1.04 -7.28 -5.65
N ALA A 175 1.21 -6.27 -4.79
CA ALA A 175 0.23 -5.20 -4.58
C ALA A 175 -0.02 -4.41 -5.87
N ALA A 176 1.04 -4.06 -6.60
CA ALA A 176 0.90 -3.38 -7.89
C ALA A 176 0.11 -4.22 -8.90
N ARG A 177 0.33 -5.54 -8.97
CA ARG A 177 -0.42 -6.44 -9.84
C ARG A 177 -1.93 -6.41 -9.56
N GLU A 178 -2.33 -6.39 -8.30
CA GLU A 178 -3.73 -6.26 -7.90
C GLU A 178 -4.32 -4.91 -8.35
N ALA A 179 -3.58 -3.82 -8.11
CA ALA A 179 -4.00 -2.48 -8.52
C ALA A 179 -4.10 -2.35 -10.05
N VAL A 180 -3.17 -2.93 -10.82
CA VAL A 180 -3.25 -2.99 -12.30
C VAL A 180 -4.51 -3.70 -12.77
N ALA A 181 -4.90 -4.80 -12.10
CA ALA A 181 -6.14 -5.50 -12.45
C ALA A 181 -7.37 -4.60 -12.24
N ILE A 182 -7.43 -3.88 -11.12
CA ILE A 182 -8.53 -2.94 -10.80
C ILE A 182 -8.60 -1.82 -11.86
N VAL A 183 -7.47 -1.17 -12.13
CA VAL A 183 -7.38 -0.09 -13.12
C VAL A 183 -7.83 -0.56 -14.52
N ALA A 184 -7.53 -1.81 -14.86
CA ALA A 184 -7.94 -2.44 -16.12
C ALA A 184 -9.40 -2.94 -16.12
N GLY A 185 -10.21 -2.64 -15.10
CA GLY A 185 -11.58 -3.10 -14.95
C GLY A 185 -11.73 -4.62 -14.76
N ARG A 186 -10.66 -5.30 -14.38
CA ARG A 186 -10.66 -6.75 -14.13
C ARG A 186 -10.74 -7.03 -12.64
N ARG A 187 -11.42 -8.13 -12.29
CA ARG A 187 -11.43 -8.57 -10.88
C ARG A 187 -10.01 -8.97 -10.44
N PRO A 188 -9.47 -8.35 -9.38
CA PRO A 188 -8.15 -8.70 -8.89
C PRO A 188 -8.14 -10.11 -8.28
N PRO A 189 -7.07 -10.91 -8.46
CA PRO A 189 -6.98 -12.29 -7.98
C PRO A 189 -7.14 -12.46 -6.47
N LEU A 190 -6.78 -11.45 -5.68
CA LEU A 190 -6.89 -11.46 -4.21
C LEU A 190 -8.14 -10.76 -3.68
N ALA A 191 -9.14 -10.46 -4.53
CA ALA A 191 -10.42 -9.92 -4.07
C ALA A 191 -11.10 -10.86 -3.07
N GLY A 192 -11.27 -10.42 -1.81
CA GLY A 192 -11.83 -11.22 -0.72
C GLY A 192 -10.92 -12.34 -0.22
N ARG A 193 -9.62 -12.21 -0.41
CA ARG A 193 -8.61 -13.17 0.04
C ARG A 193 -7.47 -12.46 0.75
N LEU A 194 -6.99 -13.09 1.82
CA LEU A 194 -5.72 -12.73 2.45
C LEU A 194 -4.63 -13.63 1.86
N ALA A 195 -3.65 -13.06 1.20
CA ALA A 195 -2.44 -13.75 0.79
C ALA A 195 -1.35 -13.53 1.84
N ILE A 196 -0.67 -14.60 2.21
CA ILE A 196 0.46 -14.61 3.13
C ILE A 196 1.68 -15.07 2.34
N PHE A 197 2.75 -14.29 2.39
CA PHE A 197 4.05 -14.60 1.84
C PHE A 197 4.96 -15.17 2.93
N ASP A 198 5.44 -16.39 2.75
CA ASP A 198 6.48 -17.04 3.55
C ASP A 198 7.81 -16.82 2.83
N GLY A 199 8.60 -15.88 3.32
CA GLY A 199 9.86 -15.48 2.68
C GLY A 199 10.99 -16.49 2.85
N GLU A 200 10.94 -17.39 3.85
CA GLU A 200 11.90 -18.50 3.96
C GLU A 200 11.72 -19.53 2.85
N ARG A 201 10.43 -19.85 2.55
CA ARG A 201 10.08 -20.87 1.57
C ARG A 201 9.76 -20.30 0.19
N LEU A 202 9.75 -18.96 0.04
CA LEU A 202 9.34 -18.25 -1.17
C LEU A 202 7.96 -18.70 -1.68
N ARG A 203 7.00 -18.84 -0.77
CA ARG A 203 5.66 -19.35 -1.06
C ARG A 203 4.57 -18.37 -0.68
N TRP A 204 3.56 -18.35 -1.51
CA TRP A 204 2.32 -17.65 -1.24
C TRP A 204 1.20 -18.62 -0.86
N ARG A 205 0.45 -18.26 0.15
CA ARG A 205 -0.83 -18.92 0.50
C ARG A 205 -1.92 -17.87 0.43
N ALA A 206 -3.06 -18.21 -0.14
CA ALA A 206 -4.21 -17.31 -0.20
C ALA A 206 -5.42 -17.97 0.48
N LEU A 207 -5.94 -17.34 1.51
CA LEU A 207 -7.06 -17.79 2.32
C LEU A 207 -8.28 -16.93 1.96
N ALA A 208 -9.45 -17.54 1.74
CA ALA A 208 -10.69 -16.80 1.56
C ALA A 208 -11.07 -16.12 2.87
N VAL A 209 -11.49 -14.85 2.80
CA VAL A 209 -11.97 -14.07 3.95
C VAL A 209 -13.42 -13.68 3.67
N ALA A 210 -14.34 -14.21 4.49
CA ALA A 210 -15.75 -13.85 4.41
C ALA A 210 -16.00 -12.48 5.06
N ARG A 211 -17.00 -11.75 4.56
CA ARG A 211 -17.48 -10.54 5.23
C ARG A 211 -18.06 -10.91 6.60
N ASN A 212 -17.67 -10.17 7.61
CA ASN A 212 -18.25 -10.31 8.94
C ASN A 212 -19.56 -9.52 9.00
N PRO A 213 -20.72 -10.17 9.27
CA PRO A 213 -22.01 -9.46 9.34
C PRO A 213 -22.09 -8.47 10.51
N ARG A 214 -21.16 -8.52 11.46
CA ARG A 214 -21.04 -7.59 12.59
C ARG A 214 -19.79 -6.69 12.47
N CYS A 215 -19.25 -6.52 11.26
CA CYS A 215 -18.09 -5.66 11.05
C CYS A 215 -18.45 -4.20 11.38
N PRO A 216 -17.66 -3.51 12.21
CA PRO A 216 -17.96 -2.12 12.58
C PRO A 216 -17.77 -1.11 11.43
N ILE A 217 -17.21 -1.54 10.29
CA ILE A 217 -16.85 -0.64 9.19
C ILE A 217 -17.69 -0.90 7.93
N CYS A 218 -17.89 -2.14 7.52
CA CYS A 218 -18.48 -2.44 6.21
C CYS A 218 -19.89 -3.05 6.24
N THR A 219 -20.58 -3.03 7.39
CA THR A 219 -21.96 -3.52 7.56
C THR A 219 -23.01 -2.42 7.49
N GLY A 220 -22.61 -1.16 7.34
CA GLY A 220 -23.51 -0.02 7.12
C GLY A 220 -23.99 0.08 5.67
#